data_2cd204ec6363908a47a840f515b6b564
#
_entry.id   2cd204ec6363908a47a840f515b6b564
#
_cell.length_a   1.000
_cell.length_b   1.000
_cell.length_c   1.000
_cell.angle_alpha   90.00
_cell.angle_beta   90.00
_cell.angle_gamma   90.00
#
_symmetry.space_group_name_H-M   'P 1'
#
loop_
_entity.id
_entity.type
_entity.pdbx_description
1 polymer ?
#
loop_
_entity_poly.entity_id
_entity_poly.type
_entity_poly.pdbx_seq_one_letter_code
_entity_poly.pdbx_strand_id
1 'polypeptide(L)'
;MLFSVWSQQPHRTTKDIDLLGYGKPDPERLVTIFGAVRDVSVPDDGVIVIASTLQAHAICEGGVYDGIRVPFVASVGTANVPVQVDVGFGDFTNSPAELVEIPTLFDIPSTKMMGYWRELEAAEKSLMIFLHASFSSMVEL
;
A
#
# COMPACT_ATOMS: atom_id res chain seq x y z
N MET A 1 -6.08 -4.29 1.94
CA MET A 1 -5.45 -5.63 2.06
C MET A 1 -5.69 -6.28 3.42
N LEU A 2 -5.51 -5.58 4.53
CA LEU A 2 -5.71 -6.11 5.90
C LEU A 2 -7.16 -6.61 6.18
N PHE A 3 -8.16 -6.06 5.49
CA PHE A 3 -9.56 -6.52 5.64
C PHE A 3 -9.76 -8.01 5.37
N SER A 4 -9.02 -8.58 4.42
CA SER A 4 -9.09 -10.02 4.11
C SER A 4 -8.49 -10.88 5.21
N VAL A 5 -7.50 -10.34 5.94
CA VAL A 5 -6.88 -11.01 7.10
C VAL A 5 -7.86 -11.07 8.27
N TRP A 6 -8.58 -9.98 8.53
CA TRP A 6 -9.46 -9.87 9.70
C TRP A 6 -10.81 -10.56 9.53
N SER A 7 -11.34 -10.60 8.30
CA SER A 7 -12.68 -11.18 8.04
C SER A 7 -12.65 -12.67 7.78
N GLN A 8 -11.46 -13.27 7.59
CA GLN A 8 -11.28 -14.67 7.16
C GLN A 8 -12.06 -15.06 5.90
N GLN A 9 -12.55 -14.08 5.17
CA GLN A 9 -13.28 -14.26 3.90
C GLN A 9 -12.82 -13.21 2.89
N PRO A 10 -12.60 -13.56 1.63
CA PRO A 10 -12.23 -12.62 0.58
C PRO A 10 -13.45 -11.77 0.20
N HIS A 11 -13.65 -10.63 0.87
CA HIS A 11 -14.81 -9.77 0.63
C HIS A 11 -14.63 -8.78 -0.53
N ARG A 12 -13.41 -8.40 -0.85
CA ARG A 12 -13.14 -7.38 -1.87
C ARG A 12 -11.72 -7.53 -2.38
N THR A 13 -11.57 -7.52 -3.70
CA THR A 13 -10.26 -7.34 -4.34
C THR A 13 -9.77 -5.93 -4.04
N THR A 14 -8.60 -5.80 -3.43
CA THR A 14 -7.88 -4.53 -3.29
C THR A 14 -7.01 -4.33 -4.51
N LYS A 15 -7.08 -3.15 -5.13
CA LYS A 15 -6.20 -2.76 -6.24
C LYS A 15 -4.94 -2.05 -5.75
N ASP A 16 -5.03 -1.46 -4.58
CA ASP A 16 -4.00 -0.59 -4.02
C ASP A 16 -3.40 -1.25 -2.77
N ILE A 17 -2.11 -1.03 -2.58
CA ILE A 17 -1.35 -1.47 -1.42
C ILE A 17 -0.95 -0.22 -0.65
N ASP A 18 -1.41 -0.10 0.59
CA ASP A 18 -1.08 1.01 1.48
C ASP A 18 0.02 0.56 2.44
N LEU A 19 1.13 1.27 2.46
CA LEU A 19 2.27 1.02 3.34
C LEU A 19 2.56 2.25 4.21
N LEU A 20 3.10 2.02 5.40
CA LEU A 20 3.68 3.07 6.22
C LEU A 20 5.19 3.11 6.03
N GLY A 21 5.69 4.27 5.60
CA GLY A 21 7.11 4.56 5.48
C GLY A 21 7.67 5.22 6.72
N TYR A 22 8.92 4.90 7.05
CA TYR A 22 9.65 5.54 8.14
C TYR A 22 10.74 6.46 7.60
N GLY A 23 10.89 7.62 8.24
CA GLY A 23 11.89 8.62 7.89
C GLY A 23 11.37 9.65 6.88
N LYS A 24 12.27 10.24 6.09
CA LYS A 24 11.90 11.28 5.13
C LYS A 24 11.26 10.68 3.88
N PRO A 25 10.19 11.28 3.34
CA PRO A 25 9.61 10.92 2.06
C PRO A 25 10.61 11.25 0.93
N ASP A 26 11.10 10.22 0.27
CA ASP A 26 12.08 10.34 -0.81
C ASP A 26 11.73 9.37 -1.93
N PRO A 27 11.24 9.86 -3.10
CA PRO A 27 10.85 9.02 -4.22
C PRO A 27 12.02 8.17 -4.78
N GLU A 28 13.22 8.75 -4.89
CA GLU A 28 14.38 8.02 -5.44
C GLU A 28 14.78 6.85 -4.55
N ARG A 29 14.73 7.08 -3.23
CA ARG A 29 14.95 6.01 -2.26
C ARG A 29 13.93 4.89 -2.39
N LEU A 30 12.64 5.21 -2.60
CA LEU A 30 11.61 4.19 -2.79
C LEU A 30 11.82 3.40 -4.08
N VAL A 31 12.17 4.04 -5.19
CA VAL A 31 12.53 3.33 -6.43
C VAL A 31 13.68 2.35 -6.17
N THR A 32 14.70 2.76 -5.42
CA THR A 32 15.82 1.90 -5.06
C THR A 32 15.37 0.70 -4.21
N ILE A 33 14.52 0.93 -3.19
CA ILE A 33 14.00 -0.12 -2.30
C ILE A 33 13.14 -1.11 -3.10
N PHE A 34 12.18 -0.64 -3.88
CA PHE A 34 11.31 -1.51 -4.69
C PHE A 34 12.08 -2.26 -5.76
N GLY A 35 13.12 -1.63 -6.35
CA GLY A 35 14.05 -2.29 -7.24
C GLY A 35 14.79 -3.45 -6.58
N ALA A 36 15.32 -3.23 -5.37
CA ALA A 36 15.97 -4.26 -4.59
C ALA A 36 15.02 -5.40 -4.18
N VAL A 37 13.79 -5.07 -3.80
CA VAL A 37 12.76 -6.08 -3.48
C VAL A 37 12.44 -6.95 -4.70
N ARG A 38 12.29 -6.34 -5.88
CA ARG A 38 12.08 -7.07 -7.13
C ARG A 38 13.20 -8.08 -7.41
N ASP A 39 14.44 -7.72 -7.09
CA ASP A 39 15.62 -8.54 -7.38
C ASP A 39 15.86 -9.66 -6.34
N VAL A 40 15.04 -9.74 -5.30
CA VAL A 40 15.09 -10.84 -4.32
C VAL A 40 14.70 -12.14 -5.00
N SER A 41 15.55 -13.15 -4.87
CA SER A 41 15.28 -14.49 -5.38
C SER A 41 14.18 -15.17 -4.55
N VAL A 42 13.05 -15.45 -5.16
CA VAL A 42 11.91 -16.16 -4.58
C VAL A 42 11.56 -17.37 -5.45
N PRO A 43 10.83 -18.37 -4.91
CA PRO A 43 10.23 -19.41 -5.75
C PRO A 43 9.38 -18.79 -6.86
N ASP A 44 9.44 -19.37 -8.05
CA ASP A 44 8.71 -18.88 -9.21
C ASP A 44 7.20 -18.96 -8.94
N ASP A 45 6.55 -17.82 -8.89
CA ASP A 45 5.11 -17.65 -8.73
C ASP A 45 4.43 -17.18 -10.04
N GLY A 46 5.21 -17.07 -11.11
CA GLY A 46 4.74 -16.61 -12.43
C GLY A 46 4.53 -15.09 -12.50
N VAL A 47 4.92 -14.32 -11.48
CA VAL A 47 4.81 -12.85 -11.45
C VAL A 47 6.14 -12.21 -11.77
N ILE A 48 6.18 -11.34 -12.78
CA ILE A 48 7.38 -10.60 -13.18
C ILE A 48 7.11 -9.11 -13.10
N VAL A 49 7.81 -8.40 -12.23
CA VAL A 49 7.75 -6.92 -12.17
C VAL A 49 8.61 -6.33 -13.29
N ILE A 50 7.99 -5.54 -14.17
CA ILE A 50 8.67 -4.91 -15.32
C ILE A 50 9.46 -3.70 -14.82
N ALA A 51 10.77 -3.86 -14.71
CA ALA A 51 11.69 -2.87 -14.11
C ALA A 51 11.57 -1.46 -14.69
N SER A 52 11.41 -1.33 -16.01
CA SER A 52 11.32 -0.04 -16.71
C SER A 52 10.06 0.75 -16.40
N THR A 53 9.07 0.13 -15.76
CA THR A 53 7.80 0.77 -15.39
C THR A 53 7.78 1.28 -13.95
N LEU A 54 8.77 0.88 -13.13
CA LEU A 54 8.87 1.27 -11.74
C LEU A 54 9.19 2.75 -11.62
N GLN A 55 8.29 3.50 -11.03
CA GLN A 55 8.41 4.93 -10.80
C GLN A 55 7.97 5.27 -9.38
N ALA A 56 8.33 6.45 -8.89
CA ALA A 56 7.82 6.98 -7.64
C ALA A 56 7.63 8.50 -7.77
N HIS A 57 6.52 9.01 -7.25
CA HIS A 57 6.22 10.44 -7.23
C HIS A 57 5.47 10.83 -5.97
N ALA A 58 5.71 12.05 -5.52
CA ALA A 58 5.03 12.58 -4.33
C ALA A 58 3.52 12.75 -4.58
N ILE A 59 2.72 12.42 -3.58
CA ILE A 59 1.29 12.70 -3.53
C ILE A 59 1.11 13.90 -2.61
N CYS A 60 0.61 15.01 -3.16
CA CYS A 60 0.22 16.19 -2.39
C CYS A 60 -1.30 16.28 -2.43
N GLU A 61 -1.98 15.71 -1.48
CA GLU A 61 -3.42 15.89 -1.30
C GLU A 61 -3.67 16.83 -0.11
N GLY A 62 -3.92 18.10 -0.42
CA GLY A 62 -4.52 19.05 0.53
C GLY A 62 -3.73 19.41 1.79
N GLY A 63 -2.44 19.13 1.89
CA GLY A 63 -1.53 19.76 2.85
C GLY A 63 -1.40 19.12 4.24
N VAL A 64 -1.87 17.90 4.47
CA VAL A 64 -1.73 17.25 5.78
C VAL A 64 -0.86 16.00 5.75
N TYR A 65 -0.69 15.33 4.61
CA TYR A 65 0.08 14.10 4.49
C TYR A 65 0.96 14.12 3.24
N ASP A 66 2.26 13.98 3.43
CA ASP A 66 3.21 13.72 2.35
C ASP A 66 3.30 12.21 2.15
N GLY A 67 2.65 11.72 1.10
CA GLY A 67 2.75 10.34 0.63
C GLY A 67 3.58 10.25 -0.64
N ILE A 68 4.01 9.03 -0.95
CA ILE A 68 4.66 8.73 -2.23
C ILE A 68 3.92 7.57 -2.88
N ARG A 69 3.51 7.76 -4.12
CA ARG A 69 2.91 6.72 -4.97
C ARG A 69 3.97 6.04 -5.80
N VAL A 70 3.97 4.71 -5.78
CA VAL A 70 4.90 3.86 -6.52
C VAL A 70 4.09 2.99 -7.50
N PRO A 71 3.81 3.48 -8.72
CA PRO A 71 3.20 2.66 -9.75
C PRO A 71 4.24 1.80 -10.46
N PHE A 72 3.83 0.59 -10.83
CA PHE A 72 4.58 -0.29 -11.72
C PHE A 72 3.65 -1.28 -12.44
N VAL A 73 4.18 -2.02 -13.38
CA VAL A 73 3.45 -3.09 -14.09
C VAL A 73 4.03 -4.44 -13.70
N ALA A 74 3.17 -5.36 -13.30
CA ALA A 74 3.50 -6.77 -13.15
C ALA A 74 2.95 -7.56 -14.34
N SER A 75 3.73 -8.51 -14.84
CA SER A 75 3.32 -9.45 -15.86
C SER A 75 3.01 -10.80 -15.22
N VAL A 76 1.86 -11.38 -15.59
CA VAL A 76 1.44 -12.73 -15.18
C VAL A 76 1.08 -13.49 -16.46
N GLY A 77 1.96 -14.37 -16.90
CA GLY A 77 1.83 -15.00 -18.21
C GLY A 77 1.84 -13.97 -19.34
N THR A 78 0.73 -13.82 -20.06
CA THR A 78 0.55 -12.82 -21.14
C THR A 78 -0.15 -11.53 -20.68
N ALA A 79 -0.63 -11.48 -19.44
CA ALA A 79 -1.36 -10.34 -18.92
C ALA A 79 -0.41 -9.33 -18.25
N ASN A 80 -0.61 -8.05 -18.54
CA ASN A 80 0.04 -6.94 -17.86
C ASN A 80 -0.93 -6.32 -16.86
N VAL A 81 -0.56 -6.34 -15.57
CA VAL A 81 -1.37 -5.85 -14.47
C VAL A 81 -0.74 -4.59 -13.90
N PRO A 82 -1.39 -3.43 -13.99
CA PRO A 82 -0.92 -2.23 -13.31
C PRO A 82 -1.11 -2.41 -11.80
N VAL A 83 -0.04 -2.13 -11.05
CA VAL A 83 0.00 -2.18 -9.59
C VAL A 83 0.34 -0.79 -9.08
N GLN A 84 -0.28 -0.40 -7.98
CA GLN A 84 -0.03 0.85 -7.30
C GLN A 84 0.23 0.57 -5.83
N VAL A 85 1.32 1.15 -5.31
CA VAL A 85 1.64 1.13 -3.89
C VAL A 85 1.71 2.56 -3.40
N ASP A 86 0.93 2.90 -2.39
CA ASP A 86 0.95 4.20 -1.73
C ASP A 86 1.69 4.07 -0.40
N VAL A 87 2.70 4.92 -0.21
CA VAL A 87 3.53 4.92 1.01
C VAL A 87 3.29 6.23 1.73
N GLY A 88 2.57 6.18 2.84
CA GLY A 88 2.37 7.32 3.75
C GLY A 88 3.56 7.48 4.68
N PHE A 89 3.91 8.73 5.00
CA PHE A 89 4.95 9.07 5.97
C PHE A 89 4.35 9.95 7.05
N GLY A 90 4.54 9.61 8.31
CA GLY A 90 4.03 10.41 9.43
C GLY A 90 4.15 9.68 10.76
N ASP A 91 4.03 10.45 11.85
CA ASP A 91 4.19 9.96 13.22
C ASP A 91 2.91 9.32 13.81
N PHE A 92 1.95 8.91 12.98
CA PHE A 92 0.60 8.53 13.41
C PHE A 92 0.47 7.21 14.17
N THR A 93 1.53 6.47 14.37
CA THR A 93 1.42 5.17 15.01
C THR A 93 2.05 5.13 16.39
N ASN A 94 1.29 5.55 17.39
CA ASN A 94 1.54 5.14 18.78
C ASN A 94 1.18 3.66 19.03
N SER A 95 0.64 2.98 18.04
CA SER A 95 0.29 1.55 18.15
C SER A 95 1.39 0.69 17.54
N PRO A 96 1.88 -0.32 18.25
CA PRO A 96 2.87 -1.25 17.71
C PRO A 96 2.26 -2.00 16.52
N ALA A 97 3.06 -2.15 15.46
CA ALA A 97 2.69 -3.05 14.37
C ALA A 97 2.81 -4.50 14.83
N GLU A 98 1.87 -5.35 14.43
CA GLU A 98 1.88 -6.77 14.72
C GLU A 98 2.20 -7.60 13.48
N LEU A 99 2.78 -8.77 13.69
CA LEU A 99 3.02 -9.71 12.62
C LEU A 99 1.69 -10.33 12.20
N VAL A 100 1.24 -10.04 10.99
CA VAL A 100 0.02 -10.59 10.40
C VAL A 100 0.35 -11.53 9.27
N GLU A 101 -0.41 -12.60 9.15
CA GLU A 101 -0.31 -13.57 8.08
C GLU A 101 -1.37 -13.27 7.03
N ILE A 102 -0.92 -13.02 5.80
CA ILE A 102 -1.80 -12.68 4.69
C ILE A 102 -2.24 -13.97 4.01
N PRO A 103 -3.56 -14.26 3.99
CA PRO A 103 -4.07 -15.45 3.33
C PRO A 103 -3.81 -15.37 1.82
N THR A 104 -3.40 -16.46 1.24
CA THR A 104 -3.19 -16.61 -0.20
C THR A 104 -4.45 -17.21 -0.85
N LEU A 105 -4.70 -16.84 -2.11
CA LEU A 105 -5.81 -17.39 -2.89
C LEU A 105 -5.46 -18.74 -3.54
N PHE A 106 -4.18 -19.04 -3.63
CA PHE A 106 -3.65 -20.26 -4.25
C PHE A 106 -2.94 -21.10 -3.19
N ASP A 107 -2.60 -22.33 -3.51
CA ASP A 107 -1.84 -23.25 -2.66
C ASP A 107 -0.34 -22.88 -2.66
N ILE A 108 -0.06 -21.64 -2.21
CA ILE A 108 1.28 -21.09 -2.03
C ILE A 108 1.45 -20.68 -0.56
N PRO A 109 2.68 -20.69 -0.03
CA PRO A 109 2.92 -20.28 1.35
C PRO A 109 2.39 -18.89 1.64
N SER A 110 1.72 -18.72 2.79
CA SER A 110 1.25 -17.43 3.27
C SER A 110 2.42 -16.49 3.54
N THR A 111 2.22 -15.21 3.26
CA THR A 111 3.21 -14.17 3.54
C THR A 111 2.95 -13.57 4.92
N LYS A 112 4.02 -13.41 5.71
CA LYS A 112 3.98 -12.72 7.01
C LYS A 112 4.55 -11.33 6.85
N MET A 113 3.80 -10.33 7.29
CA MET A 113 4.25 -8.93 7.26
C MET A 113 3.76 -8.17 8.49
N MET A 114 4.41 -7.03 8.76
CA MET A 114 3.95 -6.15 9.84
C MET A 114 2.70 -5.41 9.39
N GLY A 115 1.64 -5.48 10.19
CA GLY A 115 0.36 -4.81 9.95
C GLY A 115 -0.09 -4.04 11.17
N TYR A 116 -0.96 -3.06 10.95
CA TYR A 116 -1.54 -2.25 12.01
C TYR A 116 -2.89 -2.79 12.46
N TRP A 117 -3.30 -2.40 13.66
CA TRP A 117 -4.59 -2.79 14.23
C TRP A 117 -5.76 -2.30 13.39
N ARG A 118 -6.79 -3.14 13.32
CA ARG A 118 -8.04 -2.88 12.58
C ARG A 118 -8.70 -1.56 12.98
N GLU A 119 -8.67 -1.23 14.27
CA GLU A 119 -9.28 -0.03 14.83
C GLU A 119 -8.57 1.23 14.35
N LEU A 120 -7.27 1.18 14.17
CA LEU A 120 -6.48 2.30 13.66
C LEU A 120 -6.80 2.56 12.18
N GLU A 121 -6.84 1.55 11.34
CA GLU A 121 -7.21 1.69 9.93
C GLU A 121 -8.65 2.22 9.75
N ALA A 122 -9.58 1.77 10.59
CA ALA A 122 -10.95 2.27 10.57
C ALA A 122 -11.03 3.74 11.01
N ALA A 123 -10.23 4.15 12.00
CA ALA A 123 -10.17 5.53 12.47
C ALA A 123 -9.57 6.47 11.42
N GLU A 124 -8.49 6.07 10.76
CA GLU A 124 -7.86 6.84 9.68
C GLU A 124 -8.81 7.03 8.49
N LYS A 125 -9.48 5.97 8.03
CA LYS A 125 -10.47 6.06 6.95
C LYS A 125 -11.65 6.94 7.34
N SER A 126 -12.10 6.88 8.58
CA SER A 126 -13.18 7.75 9.10
C SER A 126 -12.77 9.21 9.14
N LEU A 127 -11.53 9.50 9.55
CA LEU A 127 -10.96 10.84 9.57
C LEU A 127 -10.85 11.43 8.17
N MET A 128 -10.38 10.65 7.20
CA MET A 128 -10.29 11.07 5.80
C MET A 128 -11.66 11.38 5.19
N ILE A 129 -12.67 10.57 5.47
CA ILE A 129 -14.06 10.84 5.03
C ILE A 129 -14.58 12.14 5.66
N PHE A 130 -14.32 12.37 6.94
CA PHE A 130 -14.76 13.58 7.64
C PHE A 130 -14.07 14.84 7.11
N LEU A 131 -12.77 14.79 6.86
CA LEU A 131 -12.02 15.91 6.27
C LEU A 131 -12.50 16.21 4.84
N HIS A 132 -12.75 15.20 4.03
CA HIS A 132 -13.27 15.38 2.66
C HIS A 132 -14.68 16.01 2.66
N ALA A 133 -15.57 15.56 3.53
CA ALA A 133 -16.91 16.13 3.69
C ALA A 133 -16.86 17.59 4.17
N SER A 134 -15.96 17.91 5.10
CA SER A 134 -15.79 19.28 5.61
C SER A 134 -15.25 20.24 4.56
N PHE A 135 -14.35 19.78 3.69
CA PHE A 135 -13.79 20.59 2.61
C PHE A 135 -14.81 20.87 1.50
N SER A 136 -15.63 19.88 1.14
CA SER A 136 -16.70 20.06 0.14
C SER A 136 -17.75 21.07 0.57
N SER A 137 -18.04 21.16 1.87
CA SER A 137 -19.00 22.15 2.39
C SER A 137 -18.46 23.57 2.49
N MET A 138 -17.12 23.78 2.43
CA MET A 138 -16.49 25.11 2.43
C MET A 138 -16.33 25.72 1.03
N VAL A 139 -16.48 24.95 -0.03
CA VAL A 139 -16.34 25.43 -1.43
C VAL A 139 -17.67 25.90 -2.02
N GLU A 140 -18.81 25.70 -1.33
CA GLU A 140 -20.14 26.17 -1.77
C GLU A 140 -20.58 27.49 -1.10
N LEU A 141 -19.68 28.27 -0.56
CA LEU A 141 -19.89 29.66 -0.13
C LEU A 141 -18.98 30.58 -0.97
#